data_1674e3ccf41136302eedb79687f82279
#
_entry.id   1674e3ccf41136302eedb79687f82279
#
_cell.length_a   1.000
_cell.length_b   1.000
_cell.length_c   1.000
_cell.angle_alpha   90.00
_cell.angle_beta   90.00
_cell.angle_gamma   90.00
#
_symmetry.space_group_name_H-M   'P 1'
#
loop_
_entity.id
_entity.type
_entity.pdbx_description
1 polymer ?
#
loop_
_entity_poly.entity_id
_entity_poly.type
_entity_poly.pdbx_seq_one_letter_code
_entity_poly.pdbx_strand_id
1 'polypeptide(L)'
;GDLPIAFPAFMECVKMGMPIKHIRPTHVGRHPEVFAQAIAFTKAGGYIDITTSGGNYMGSAADAFVMALEEGAPIDRITFSSDGHGSMPRFDKNGEMIGLTVCKVSDNLKMLQELAGKIGLEKALLPLTRTIATALCLGNKGVIEAGKDADLLVMDKDLKPLHLFMKGRQVMKDSEVIVKGAFEE
;
A
#
# COMPACT_ATOMS: atom_id res chain seq x y z
N GLY A 1 -6.46 -0.84 14.01
CA GLY A 1 -6.79 0.42 14.44
C GLY A 1 -8.17 0.96 14.11
N ASP A 2 -9.23 0.32 14.66
CA ASP A 2 -10.60 0.77 14.34
C ASP A 2 -11.11 1.86 15.32
N LEU A 3 -10.26 2.34 16.23
CA LEU A 3 -10.66 3.33 17.22
C LEU A 3 -9.97 4.68 16.98
N PRO A 4 -10.72 5.80 17.01
CA PRO A 4 -10.18 7.15 16.80
C PRO A 4 -9.15 7.59 17.86
N ILE A 5 -8.94 6.82 18.92
CA ILE A 5 -7.97 7.10 19.99
C ILE A 5 -6.51 6.82 19.60
N ALA A 6 -6.26 6.08 18.52
CA ALA A 6 -4.89 5.69 18.13
C ALA A 6 -4.02 6.88 17.73
N PHE A 7 -4.54 7.81 16.94
CA PHE A 7 -3.78 8.97 16.47
C PHE A 7 -3.40 9.96 17.58
N PRO A 8 -4.28 10.28 18.56
CA PRO A 8 -3.87 11.02 19.75
C PRO A 8 -2.70 10.37 20.48
N ALA A 9 -2.70 9.04 20.67
CA ALA A 9 -1.60 8.32 21.31
C ALA A 9 -0.31 8.40 20.49
N PHE A 10 -0.37 8.32 19.15
CA PHE A 10 0.80 8.52 18.29
C PHE A 10 1.37 9.92 18.44
N MET A 11 0.53 10.95 18.53
CA MET A 11 0.98 12.32 18.72
C MET A 11 1.61 12.54 20.10
N GLU A 12 1.17 11.85 21.15
CA GLU A 12 1.85 11.86 22.44
C GLU A 12 3.26 11.23 22.34
N CYS A 13 3.41 10.11 21.62
CA CYS A 13 4.73 9.53 21.35
C CYS A 13 5.65 10.53 20.63
N VAL A 14 5.12 11.29 19.68
CA VAL A 14 5.88 12.33 18.97
C VAL A 14 6.31 13.44 19.93
N LYS A 15 5.43 13.91 20.83
CA LYS A 15 5.78 14.89 21.87
C LYS A 15 6.87 14.38 22.83
N MET A 16 6.90 13.06 23.07
CA MET A 16 7.92 12.40 23.88
C MET A 16 9.26 12.21 23.13
N GLY A 17 9.37 12.66 21.88
CA GLY A 17 10.61 12.64 21.10
C GLY A 17 10.69 11.56 20.02
N MET A 18 9.63 10.76 19.78
CA MET A 18 9.61 9.82 18.66
C MET A 18 9.49 10.58 17.34
N PRO A 19 10.38 10.38 16.35
CA PRO A 19 10.23 11.03 15.06
C PRO A 19 8.95 10.55 14.36
N ILE A 20 8.07 11.48 14.00
CA ILE A 20 6.77 11.18 13.39
C ILE A 20 6.86 10.28 12.15
N LYS A 21 7.94 10.41 11.38
CA LYS A 21 8.22 9.59 10.18
C LYS A 21 8.40 8.08 10.46
N HIS A 22 8.61 7.69 11.73
CA HIS A 22 8.74 6.28 12.13
C HIS A 22 7.40 5.65 12.49
N ILE A 23 6.33 6.45 12.55
CA ILE A 23 4.98 5.98 12.83
C ILE A 23 4.24 5.85 11.50
N ARG A 24 3.73 4.65 11.21
CA ARG A 24 2.99 4.34 9.98
C ARG A 24 1.82 3.42 10.29
N PRO A 25 0.69 3.96 10.77
CA PRO A 25 -0.52 3.18 10.97
C PRO A 25 -1.06 2.63 9.65
N THR A 26 -1.47 1.37 9.67
CA THR A 26 -2.10 0.67 8.55
C THR A 26 -3.62 0.52 8.77
N HIS A 27 -4.35 0.07 7.73
CA HIS A 27 -5.80 -0.12 7.73
C HIS A 27 -6.62 1.14 8.01
N VAL A 28 -6.06 2.31 7.73
CA VAL A 28 -6.67 3.59 8.10
C VAL A 28 -7.97 3.89 7.34
N GLY A 29 -8.22 3.23 6.20
CA GLY A 29 -9.40 3.42 5.37
C GLY A 29 -10.65 2.68 5.85
N ARG A 30 -10.63 1.95 6.97
CA ARG A 30 -11.76 1.14 7.44
C ARG A 30 -12.85 1.94 8.16
N HIS A 31 -12.51 3.11 8.71
CA HIS A 31 -13.43 3.93 9.50
C HIS A 31 -13.27 5.42 9.16
N PRO A 32 -14.36 6.19 8.95
CA PRO A 32 -14.27 7.58 8.50
C PRO A 32 -13.53 8.50 9.47
N GLU A 33 -13.77 8.38 10.77
CA GLU A 33 -13.08 9.23 11.77
C GLU A 33 -11.58 8.92 11.85
N VAL A 34 -11.22 7.63 11.78
CA VAL A 34 -9.81 7.19 11.74
C VAL A 34 -9.13 7.74 10.48
N PHE A 35 -9.81 7.71 9.34
CA PHE A 35 -9.28 8.19 8.08
C PHE A 35 -9.04 9.71 8.09
N ALA A 36 -9.97 10.50 8.63
CA ALA A 36 -9.80 11.93 8.79
C ALA A 36 -8.58 12.27 9.67
N GLN A 37 -8.38 11.54 10.78
CA GLN A 37 -7.21 11.69 11.63
C GLN A 37 -5.92 11.25 10.92
N ALA A 38 -5.98 10.19 10.09
CA ALA A 38 -4.87 9.73 9.27
C ALA A 38 -4.42 10.79 8.27
N ILE A 39 -5.35 11.45 7.60
CA ILE A 39 -5.07 12.56 6.69
C ILE A 39 -4.39 13.71 7.44
N ALA A 40 -4.93 14.12 8.59
CA ALA A 40 -4.31 15.15 9.42
C ALA A 40 -2.89 14.76 9.86
N PHE A 41 -2.66 13.49 10.17
CA PHE A 41 -1.35 12.95 10.54
C PHE A 41 -0.33 13.03 9.38
N THR A 42 -0.76 12.80 8.13
CA THR A 42 0.13 12.97 6.97
C THR A 42 0.55 14.42 6.78
N LYS A 43 -0.37 15.37 7.00
CA LYS A 43 -0.08 16.82 6.94
C LYS A 43 0.94 17.24 8.00
N ALA A 44 0.98 16.55 9.13
CA ALA A 44 1.99 16.76 10.17
C ALA A 44 3.35 16.08 9.85
N GLY A 45 3.47 15.35 8.72
CA GLY A 45 4.71 14.70 8.28
C GLY A 45 4.79 13.21 8.55
N GLY A 46 3.74 12.58 9.12
CA GLY A 46 3.65 11.14 9.32
C GLY A 46 3.35 10.39 8.02
N TYR A 47 3.52 9.07 8.06
CA TYR A 47 3.10 8.18 6.98
C TYR A 47 1.83 7.44 7.38
N ILE A 48 0.99 7.11 6.40
CA ILE A 48 -0.14 6.20 6.57
C ILE A 48 -0.09 5.10 5.54
N ASP A 49 -0.76 3.97 5.83
CA ASP A 49 -0.84 2.84 4.92
C ASP A 49 -2.31 2.47 4.68
N ILE A 50 -2.70 2.44 3.42
CA ILE A 50 -4.02 1.99 2.98
C ILE A 50 -3.89 0.54 2.51
N THR A 51 -4.68 -0.35 3.09
CA THR A 51 -4.67 -1.77 2.72
C THR A 51 -5.48 -1.99 1.46
N THR A 52 -4.89 -2.68 0.48
CA THR A 52 -5.55 -2.98 -0.80
C THR A 52 -6.49 -4.17 -0.74
N SER A 53 -6.25 -5.12 0.17
CA SER A 53 -7.17 -6.22 0.47
C SER A 53 -8.19 -5.82 1.53
N GLY A 54 -9.40 -6.33 1.39
CA GLY A 54 -10.52 -5.94 2.26
C GLY A 54 -11.20 -4.65 1.82
N GLY A 55 -12.23 -4.26 2.55
CA GLY A 55 -13.00 -3.06 2.25
C GLY A 55 -12.42 -1.81 2.91
N ASN A 56 -12.52 -0.69 2.22
CA ASN A 56 -12.46 0.64 2.79
C ASN A 56 -13.90 1.18 2.87
N TYR A 57 -14.20 2.06 3.83
CA TYR A 57 -15.55 2.61 3.96
C TYR A 57 -15.98 3.44 2.73
N MET A 58 -15.02 3.90 1.92
CA MET A 58 -15.25 4.67 0.69
C MET A 58 -15.33 3.82 -0.58
N GLY A 59 -15.19 2.50 -0.48
CA GLY A 59 -15.12 1.62 -1.64
C GLY A 59 -13.75 0.96 -1.80
N SER A 60 -13.04 1.22 -2.90
CA SER A 60 -11.72 0.65 -3.14
C SER A 60 -10.59 1.38 -2.42
N ALA A 61 -9.41 0.76 -2.35
CA ALA A 61 -8.21 1.41 -1.85
C ALA A 61 -7.79 2.59 -2.76
N ALA A 62 -8.08 2.51 -4.06
CA ALA A 62 -7.84 3.60 -4.99
C ALA A 62 -8.77 4.80 -4.72
N ASP A 63 -10.05 4.55 -4.37
CA ASP A 63 -10.98 5.62 -3.97
C ASP A 63 -10.50 6.30 -2.68
N ALA A 64 -10.08 5.50 -1.69
CA ALA A 64 -9.52 6.01 -0.44
C ALA A 64 -8.29 6.91 -0.69
N PHE A 65 -7.41 6.50 -1.60
CA PHE A 65 -6.22 7.27 -1.94
C PHE A 65 -6.59 8.62 -2.61
N VAL A 66 -7.51 8.59 -3.58
CA VAL A 66 -7.97 9.81 -4.27
C VAL A 66 -8.60 10.77 -3.27
N MET A 67 -9.50 10.28 -2.42
CA MET A 67 -10.11 11.10 -1.36
C MET A 67 -9.05 11.70 -0.42
N ALA A 68 -8.03 10.93 -0.02
CA ALA A 68 -6.97 11.47 0.82
C ALA A 68 -6.23 12.65 0.15
N LEU A 69 -5.98 12.55 -1.17
CA LEU A 69 -5.36 13.65 -1.92
C LEU A 69 -6.28 14.87 -2.02
N GLU A 70 -7.57 14.67 -2.29
CA GLU A 70 -8.58 15.74 -2.33
C GLU A 70 -8.70 16.48 -1.00
N GLU A 71 -8.59 15.75 0.11
CA GLU A 71 -8.54 16.26 1.47
C GLU A 71 -7.17 16.89 1.83
N GLY A 72 -6.22 16.90 0.89
CA GLY A 72 -4.92 17.58 1.00
C GLY A 72 -3.82 16.77 1.69
N ALA A 73 -3.92 15.44 1.74
CA ALA A 73 -2.80 14.59 2.15
C ALA A 73 -1.66 14.66 1.11
N PRO A 74 -0.40 14.83 1.52
CA PRO A 74 0.72 14.77 0.59
C PRO A 74 0.87 13.38 -0.01
N ILE A 75 1.01 13.29 -1.34
CA ILE A 75 1.08 12.03 -2.08
C ILE A 75 2.26 11.16 -1.64
N ASP A 76 3.34 11.77 -1.19
CA ASP A 76 4.56 11.09 -0.72
C ASP A 76 4.47 10.65 0.76
N ARG A 77 3.29 10.67 1.36
CA ARG A 77 3.03 10.25 2.74
C ARG A 77 2.05 9.08 2.83
N ILE A 78 1.57 8.58 1.71
CA ILE A 78 0.62 7.46 1.65
C ILE A 78 1.30 6.27 1.00
N THR A 79 1.21 5.09 1.64
CA THR A 79 1.69 3.82 1.13
C THR A 79 0.55 2.84 0.94
N PHE A 80 0.77 1.79 0.14
CA PHE A 80 -0.14 0.66 0.04
C PHE A 80 0.50 -0.62 0.52
N SER A 81 -0.29 -1.45 1.18
CA SER A 81 0.05 -2.85 1.48
C SER A 81 -1.12 -3.77 1.16
N SER A 82 -0.84 -5.01 0.82
CA SER A 82 -1.87 -5.99 0.50
C SER A 82 -2.42 -6.74 1.71
N ASP A 83 -1.75 -6.66 2.86
CA ASP A 83 -1.99 -7.58 3.98
C ASP A 83 -1.90 -9.06 3.54
N GLY A 84 -1.02 -9.33 2.57
CA GLY A 84 -0.90 -10.62 1.90
C GLY A 84 -0.72 -11.76 2.88
N HIS A 85 -1.49 -12.84 2.68
CA HIS A 85 -1.62 -14.00 3.57
C HIS A 85 -2.32 -13.71 4.92
N GLY A 86 -2.73 -12.49 5.19
CA GLY A 86 -3.60 -12.15 6.31
C GLY A 86 -4.97 -12.81 6.16
N SER A 87 -5.53 -13.30 7.26
CA SER A 87 -6.88 -13.86 7.27
C SER A 87 -7.94 -12.75 7.24
N MET A 88 -8.95 -12.90 6.40
CA MET A 88 -10.04 -11.97 6.27
C MET A 88 -11.38 -12.70 6.48
N PRO A 89 -12.17 -12.33 7.51
CA PRO A 89 -13.46 -12.95 7.75
C PRO A 89 -14.45 -12.58 6.62
N ARG A 90 -15.30 -13.54 6.26
CA ARG A 90 -16.42 -13.34 5.35
C ARG A 90 -17.71 -13.40 6.16
N PHE A 91 -18.56 -12.41 5.96
CA PHE A 91 -19.86 -12.31 6.59
C PHE A 91 -20.97 -12.47 5.56
N ASP A 92 -22.08 -13.03 5.99
CA ASP A 92 -23.30 -13.07 5.20
C ASP A 92 -24.07 -11.74 5.31
N LYS A 93 -25.26 -11.68 4.64
CA LYS A 93 -26.13 -10.49 4.67
C LYS A 93 -26.69 -10.14 6.07
N ASN A 94 -26.63 -11.05 7.02
CA ASN A 94 -27.11 -10.86 8.38
C ASN A 94 -25.96 -10.47 9.33
N GLY A 95 -24.72 -10.41 8.83
CA GLY A 95 -23.54 -10.13 9.63
C GLY A 95 -22.96 -11.37 10.34
N GLU A 96 -23.41 -12.57 10.03
CA GLU A 96 -22.86 -13.80 10.58
C GLU A 96 -21.60 -14.23 9.80
N MET A 97 -20.56 -14.64 10.51
CA MET A 97 -19.32 -15.10 9.91
C MET A 97 -19.54 -16.46 9.24
N ILE A 98 -19.42 -16.49 7.90
CA ILE A 98 -19.61 -17.69 7.08
C ILE A 98 -18.29 -18.37 6.65
N GLY A 99 -17.15 -17.82 7.05
CA GLY A 99 -15.84 -18.40 6.74
C GLY A 99 -14.71 -17.38 6.74
N LEU A 100 -13.54 -17.85 6.38
CA LEU A 100 -12.33 -17.05 6.22
C LEU A 100 -11.87 -17.08 4.76
N THR A 101 -11.28 -16.00 4.31
CA THR A 101 -10.50 -15.91 3.07
C THR A 101 -9.12 -15.35 3.39
N VAL A 102 -8.24 -15.36 2.40
CA VAL A 102 -6.85 -14.90 2.54
C VAL A 102 -6.64 -13.70 1.65
N CYS A 103 -6.04 -12.66 2.20
CA CYS A 103 -5.62 -11.47 1.45
C CYS A 103 -4.57 -11.85 0.41
N LYS A 104 -4.66 -11.28 -0.79
CA LYS A 104 -3.78 -11.62 -1.91
C LYS A 104 -2.77 -10.52 -2.17
N VAL A 105 -1.49 -10.87 -2.31
CA VAL A 105 -0.44 -9.93 -2.71
C VAL A 105 -0.77 -9.26 -4.06
N SER A 106 -1.43 -9.99 -4.97
CA SER A 106 -1.88 -9.49 -6.27
C SER A 106 -2.91 -8.35 -6.22
N ASP A 107 -3.54 -8.09 -5.07
CA ASP A 107 -4.50 -6.99 -4.93
C ASP A 107 -3.81 -5.63 -5.06
N ASN A 108 -2.51 -5.52 -4.75
CA ASN A 108 -1.72 -4.32 -5.04
C ASN A 108 -1.68 -4.01 -6.55
N LEU A 109 -1.58 -5.03 -7.40
CA LEU A 109 -1.57 -4.82 -8.86
C LEU A 109 -2.92 -4.36 -9.38
N LYS A 110 -4.02 -4.95 -8.89
CA LYS A 110 -5.37 -4.53 -9.25
C LYS A 110 -5.64 -3.09 -8.82
N MET A 111 -5.22 -2.73 -7.61
CA MET A 111 -5.31 -1.37 -7.11
C MET A 111 -4.48 -0.41 -7.97
N LEU A 112 -3.26 -0.77 -8.38
CA LEU A 112 -2.44 0.03 -9.29
C LEU A 112 -3.17 0.28 -10.63
N GLN A 113 -3.76 -0.76 -11.23
CA GLN A 113 -4.51 -0.64 -12.49
C GLN A 113 -5.69 0.31 -12.34
N GLU A 114 -6.45 0.21 -11.26
CA GLU A 114 -7.58 1.10 -10.96
C GLU A 114 -7.11 2.54 -10.73
N LEU A 115 -6.10 2.73 -9.88
CA LEU A 115 -5.58 4.04 -9.51
C LEU A 115 -4.95 4.76 -10.70
N ALA A 116 -4.23 4.03 -11.57
CA ALA A 116 -3.65 4.58 -12.79
C ALA A 116 -4.71 5.18 -13.73
N GLY A 117 -5.89 4.57 -13.80
CA GLY A 117 -7.04 5.11 -14.53
C GLY A 117 -7.61 6.41 -13.94
N LYS A 118 -7.44 6.63 -12.63
CA LYS A 118 -7.97 7.82 -11.93
C LYS A 118 -7.00 9.01 -11.93
N ILE A 119 -5.71 8.77 -11.70
CA ILE A 119 -4.72 9.86 -11.48
C ILE A 119 -3.48 9.78 -12.37
N GLY A 120 -3.44 8.84 -13.31
CA GLY A 120 -2.29 8.58 -14.18
C GLY A 120 -1.24 7.65 -13.53
N LEU A 121 -0.51 6.91 -14.39
CA LEU A 121 0.39 5.85 -13.97
C LEU A 121 1.54 6.34 -13.07
N GLU A 122 2.18 7.45 -13.44
CA GLU A 122 3.33 7.98 -12.68
C GLU A 122 2.98 8.25 -11.21
N LYS A 123 1.83 8.88 -10.97
CA LYS A 123 1.36 9.16 -9.60
C LYS A 123 0.93 7.88 -8.88
N ALA A 124 0.27 6.97 -9.59
CA ALA A 124 -0.22 5.71 -9.04
C ALA A 124 0.91 4.76 -8.61
N LEU A 125 2.09 4.86 -9.22
CA LEU A 125 3.26 4.07 -8.84
C LEU A 125 3.93 4.54 -7.54
N LEU A 126 3.82 5.82 -7.19
CA LEU A 126 4.55 6.38 -6.03
C LEU A 126 4.33 5.61 -4.73
N PRO A 127 3.08 5.32 -4.28
CA PRO A 127 2.82 4.65 -3.02
C PRO A 127 3.31 3.20 -2.96
N LEU A 128 3.55 2.57 -4.12
CA LEU A 128 4.05 1.20 -4.26
C LEU A 128 5.57 1.10 -4.51
N THR A 129 6.23 2.23 -4.77
CA THR A 129 7.65 2.27 -5.13
C THR A 129 8.43 3.25 -4.26
N ARG A 130 8.58 4.49 -4.70
CA ARG A 130 9.40 5.51 -4.05
C ARG A 130 8.92 5.83 -2.63
N THR A 131 7.63 6.02 -2.43
CA THR A 131 7.08 6.40 -1.12
C THR A 131 7.31 5.31 -0.09
N ILE A 132 6.99 4.04 -0.41
CA ILE A 132 7.21 2.93 0.51
C ILE A 132 8.70 2.69 0.79
N ALA A 133 9.57 2.81 -0.23
CA ALA A 133 11.01 2.68 -0.04
C ALA A 133 11.56 3.78 0.89
N THR A 134 11.09 5.01 0.73
CA THR A 134 11.45 6.14 1.61
C THR A 134 10.95 5.92 3.03
N ALA A 135 9.69 5.53 3.20
CA ALA A 135 9.07 5.28 4.50
C ALA A 135 9.74 4.14 5.29
N LEU A 136 10.30 3.14 4.57
CA LEU A 136 11.05 2.01 5.13
C LEU A 136 12.56 2.24 5.22
N CYS A 137 13.04 3.42 4.84
CA CYS A 137 14.49 3.75 4.79
C CYS A 137 15.29 2.81 3.87
N LEU A 138 14.69 2.33 2.78
CA LEU A 138 15.32 1.46 1.79
C LEU A 138 16.04 2.30 0.73
N GLY A 139 17.22 2.83 1.06
CA GLY A 139 17.94 3.80 0.24
C GLY A 139 18.33 3.33 -1.17
N ASN A 140 18.36 2.02 -1.43
CA ASN A 140 18.71 1.45 -2.73
C ASN A 140 17.52 1.02 -3.57
N LYS A 141 16.27 1.30 -3.15
CA LYS A 141 15.04 0.81 -3.78
C LYS A 141 14.07 1.92 -4.14
N GLY A 142 13.06 1.57 -4.92
CA GLY A 142 11.91 2.41 -5.25
C GLY A 142 12.12 3.42 -6.37
N VAL A 143 13.30 3.48 -6.96
CA VAL A 143 13.64 4.34 -8.11
C VAL A 143 14.54 3.61 -9.10
N ILE A 144 14.45 3.98 -10.37
CA ILE A 144 15.36 3.51 -11.45
C ILE A 144 16.47 4.55 -11.58
N GLU A 145 17.63 4.24 -11.00
CA GLU A 145 18.78 5.14 -10.96
C GLU A 145 20.08 4.32 -10.92
N ALA A 146 21.13 4.81 -11.54
CA ALA A 146 22.44 4.15 -11.51
C ALA A 146 22.95 3.99 -10.04
N GLY A 147 23.40 2.79 -9.71
CA GLY A 147 23.88 2.45 -8.36
C GLY A 147 22.79 1.94 -7.40
N LYS A 148 21.52 1.92 -7.82
CA LYS A 148 20.42 1.32 -7.07
C LYS A 148 20.23 -0.16 -7.43
N ASP A 149 19.44 -0.87 -6.59
CA ASP A 149 19.06 -2.25 -6.88
C ASP A 149 18.20 -2.31 -8.16
N ALA A 150 18.55 -3.19 -9.08
CA ALA A 150 17.79 -3.42 -10.30
C ALA A 150 16.58 -4.35 -10.01
N ASP A 151 15.63 -3.87 -9.19
CA ASP A 151 14.32 -4.49 -8.97
C ASP A 151 13.35 -3.86 -9.96
N LEU A 152 13.12 -4.54 -11.10
CA LEU A 152 12.42 -3.98 -12.26
C LEU A 152 11.24 -4.87 -12.64
N LEU A 153 10.06 -4.29 -12.76
CA LEU A 153 8.88 -4.94 -13.32
C LEU A 153 8.57 -4.34 -14.69
N VAL A 154 8.60 -5.16 -15.73
CA VAL A 154 8.16 -4.81 -17.07
C VAL A 154 6.71 -5.27 -17.23
N MET A 155 5.84 -4.37 -17.65
CA MET A 155 4.42 -4.61 -17.85
C MET A 155 4.00 -4.28 -19.29
N ASP A 156 2.93 -4.88 -19.76
CA ASP A 156 2.29 -4.48 -21.01
C ASP A 156 1.48 -3.18 -20.85
N LYS A 157 0.82 -2.75 -21.95
CA LYS A 157 -0.01 -1.54 -21.95
C LYS A 157 -1.24 -1.60 -21.01
N ASP A 158 -1.66 -2.80 -20.63
CA ASP A 158 -2.78 -3.06 -19.74
C ASP A 158 -2.29 -3.31 -18.29
N LEU A 159 -1.02 -2.98 -18.02
CA LEU A 159 -0.34 -3.15 -16.73
C LEU A 159 -0.31 -4.61 -16.24
N LYS A 160 -0.22 -5.57 -17.16
CA LYS A 160 0.01 -6.98 -16.81
C LYS A 160 1.51 -7.26 -16.76
N PRO A 161 2.01 -7.94 -15.71
CA PRO A 161 3.41 -8.30 -15.59
C PRO A 161 3.88 -9.20 -16.75
N LEU A 162 4.99 -8.80 -17.38
CA LEU A 162 5.67 -9.58 -18.43
C LEU A 162 7.00 -10.13 -17.93
N HIS A 163 7.85 -9.27 -17.37
CA HIS A 163 9.16 -9.67 -16.86
C HIS A 163 9.40 -9.05 -15.50
N LEU A 164 10.03 -9.81 -14.61
CA LEU A 164 10.44 -9.33 -13.29
C LEU A 164 11.92 -9.62 -13.08
N PHE A 165 12.62 -8.59 -12.62
CA PHE A 165 14.03 -8.69 -12.21
C PHE A 165 14.14 -8.36 -10.74
N MET A 166 14.91 -9.13 -9.99
CA MET A 166 15.25 -8.90 -8.59
C MET A 166 16.76 -8.80 -8.47
N LYS A 167 17.25 -7.61 -8.10
CA LYS A 167 18.68 -7.28 -8.06
C LYS A 167 19.42 -7.67 -9.35
N GLY A 168 18.78 -7.39 -10.50
CA GLY A 168 19.31 -7.68 -11.84
C GLY A 168 19.13 -9.13 -12.31
N ARG A 169 18.68 -10.06 -11.47
CA ARG A 169 18.37 -11.44 -11.87
C ARG A 169 16.92 -11.53 -12.35
N GLN A 170 16.72 -12.02 -13.55
CA GLN A 170 15.38 -12.27 -14.07
C GLN A 170 14.73 -13.47 -13.32
N VAL A 171 13.54 -13.26 -12.78
CA VAL A 171 12.78 -14.25 -12.00
C VAL A 171 11.41 -14.55 -12.61
N MET A 172 10.94 -13.68 -13.52
CA MET A 172 9.76 -13.90 -14.37
C MET A 172 10.10 -13.50 -15.80
N LYS A 173 9.65 -14.30 -16.77
CA LYS A 173 9.81 -14.05 -18.21
C LYS A 173 8.54 -14.44 -18.95
N ASP A 174 8.06 -13.55 -19.85
CA ASP A 174 6.88 -13.76 -20.67
C ASP A 174 5.63 -14.17 -19.83
N SER A 175 5.47 -13.49 -18.66
CA SER A 175 4.44 -13.76 -17.65
C SER A 175 4.57 -15.09 -16.90
N GLU A 176 5.62 -15.84 -17.11
CA GLU A 176 5.90 -17.12 -16.41
C GLU A 176 6.98 -16.92 -15.35
N VAL A 177 6.74 -17.46 -14.16
CA VAL A 177 7.72 -17.49 -13.07
C VAL A 177 8.78 -18.53 -13.39
N ILE A 178 10.03 -18.10 -13.56
CA ILE A 178 11.17 -18.98 -13.90
C ILE A 178 12.08 -19.31 -12.70
N VAL A 179 11.87 -18.61 -11.57
CA VAL A 179 12.55 -18.89 -10.31
C VAL A 179 11.49 -19.01 -9.22
N LYS A 180 11.33 -20.21 -8.70
CA LYS A 180 10.35 -20.47 -7.63
C LYS A 180 10.96 -20.17 -6.26
N GLY A 181 10.12 -19.72 -5.33
CA GLY A 181 10.46 -19.57 -3.92
C GLY A 181 10.54 -20.94 -3.20
N ALA A 182 11.00 -20.92 -1.95
CA ALA A 182 11.21 -22.15 -1.18
C ALA A 182 9.93 -22.95 -0.89
N PHE A 183 8.75 -22.33 -1.04
CA PHE A 183 7.43 -22.93 -0.76
C PHE A 183 6.52 -22.97 -2.00
N GLU A 184 7.07 -22.78 -3.19
CA GLU A 184 6.35 -22.83 -4.46
C GLU A 184 6.68 -24.15 -5.18
N GLU A 185 5.65 -24.95 -5.54
CA GLU A 185 5.79 -26.18 -6.31
C GLU A 185 5.89 -25.94 -7.82
#